data_39fdef4837ba4b648d133bc4784e3248
#
_entry.id   39fdef4837ba4b648d133bc4784e3248
#
_cell.length_a   1.000
_cell.length_b   1.000
_cell.length_c   1.000
_cell.angle_alpha   90.00
_cell.angle_beta   90.00
_cell.angle_gamma   90.00
#
_symmetry.space_group_name_H-M   'P 1'
#
loop_
_entity.id
_entity.type
_entity.pdbx_description
1 polymer ?
#
loop_
_entity_poly.entity_id
_entity_poly.type
_entity_poly.pdbx_seq_one_letter_code
_entity_poly.pdbx_strand_id
1 'polypeptide(L)'
;LLLLGAHQLLGMRIPDHAALAETVEAARQLGMDKLTGFINGVLRNLQRREAELVHAAKLMTHAHPAWLLRALEKDWPAQMDSIIAANNSPASTTLRVHRGRQSREAALAHLIEDGLPVVATAFSPDGLRLTEPVPIHSLPGLASGDLSVQDEAAQLAACFLAPAAGERILDACAAPGGKTAHLLEMQPALHSLVALDN
;
A
#
# COMPACT_ATOMS: atom_id res chain seq x y z
N LEU A 1 5.67 -22.59 -2.57
CA LEU A 1 7.02 -22.46 -2.00
C LEU A 1 8.06 -22.06 -3.04
N LEU A 2 8.24 -22.81 -4.16
CA LEU A 2 9.26 -22.48 -5.18
C LEU A 2 9.12 -21.07 -5.74
N LEU A 3 7.89 -20.63 -6.08
CA LEU A 3 7.67 -19.27 -6.58
C LEU A 3 7.99 -18.20 -5.52
N LEU A 4 7.67 -18.47 -4.25
CA LEU A 4 8.01 -17.58 -3.16
C LEU A 4 9.52 -17.48 -2.96
N GLY A 5 10.21 -18.63 -2.89
CA GLY A 5 11.67 -18.66 -2.78
C GLY A 5 12.38 -18.02 -3.97
N ALA A 6 11.87 -18.22 -5.20
CA ALA A 6 12.38 -17.55 -6.40
C ALA A 6 12.18 -16.03 -6.32
N HIS A 7 11.02 -15.55 -5.85
CA HIS A 7 10.77 -14.13 -5.66
C HIS A 7 11.70 -13.52 -4.60
N GLN A 8 11.93 -14.22 -3.49
CA GLN A 8 12.88 -13.79 -2.46
C GLN A 8 14.32 -13.65 -3.00
N LEU A 9 14.75 -14.61 -3.85
CA LEU A 9 16.08 -14.60 -4.46
C LEU A 9 16.24 -13.51 -5.52
N LEU A 10 15.25 -13.33 -6.40
CA LEU A 10 15.38 -12.52 -7.61
C LEU A 10 14.76 -11.12 -7.47
N GLY A 11 13.83 -10.92 -6.56
CA GLY A 11 13.02 -9.71 -6.45
C GLY A 11 13.11 -8.98 -5.12
N MET A 12 13.67 -9.61 -4.08
CA MET A 12 13.75 -9.02 -2.75
C MET A 12 15.19 -8.78 -2.30
N ARG A 13 15.40 -7.85 -1.37
CA ARG A 13 16.73 -7.60 -0.77
C ARG A 13 16.98 -8.53 0.42
N ILE A 14 16.84 -9.84 0.20
CA ILE A 14 17.10 -10.88 1.19
C ILE A 14 18.41 -11.57 0.80
N PRO A 15 19.34 -11.83 1.75
CA PRO A 15 20.53 -12.60 1.45
C PRO A 15 20.18 -13.99 0.89
N ASP A 16 20.82 -14.41 -0.20
CA ASP A 16 20.51 -15.64 -0.92
C ASP A 16 20.50 -16.88 -0.05
N HIS A 17 21.47 -16.98 0.88
CA HIS A 17 21.56 -18.09 1.80
C HIS A 17 20.34 -18.17 2.75
N ALA A 18 19.80 -17.01 3.16
CA ALA A 18 18.62 -16.95 3.99
C ALA A 18 17.36 -17.35 3.20
N ALA A 19 17.18 -16.80 1.99
CA ALA A 19 16.05 -17.16 1.11
C ALA A 19 16.02 -18.68 0.83
N LEU A 20 17.17 -19.27 0.55
CA LEU A 20 17.31 -20.71 0.33
C LEU A 20 16.98 -21.53 1.59
N ALA A 21 17.59 -21.18 2.73
CA ALA A 21 17.45 -21.91 3.97
C ALA A 21 16.00 -21.88 4.47
N GLU A 22 15.39 -20.69 4.54
CA GLU A 22 14.04 -20.49 5.03
C GLU A 22 12.98 -21.15 4.13
N THR A 23 13.17 -21.13 2.81
CA THR A 23 12.25 -21.83 1.90
C THR A 23 12.30 -23.34 2.08
N VAL A 24 13.50 -23.90 2.28
CA VAL A 24 13.68 -25.35 2.55
C VAL A 24 13.10 -25.71 3.92
N GLU A 25 13.31 -24.88 4.93
CA GLU A 25 12.75 -25.10 6.27
C GLU A 25 11.22 -25.03 6.27
N ALA A 26 10.64 -24.06 5.57
CA ALA A 26 9.19 -23.98 5.37
C ALA A 26 8.64 -25.25 4.69
N ALA A 27 9.39 -25.87 3.77
CA ALA A 27 8.99 -27.15 3.18
C ALA A 27 8.94 -28.28 4.22
N ARG A 28 9.89 -28.34 5.17
CA ARG A 28 9.86 -29.33 6.28
C ARG A 28 8.66 -29.10 7.18
N GLN A 29 8.43 -27.85 7.59
CA GLN A 29 7.29 -27.49 8.45
C GLN A 29 5.94 -27.84 7.82
N LEU A 30 5.86 -27.83 6.48
CA LEU A 30 4.67 -28.25 5.73
C LEU A 30 4.62 -29.79 5.47
N GLY A 31 5.50 -30.58 6.05
CA GLY A 31 5.54 -32.03 5.87
C GLY A 31 6.06 -32.49 4.50
N MET A 32 6.78 -31.62 3.79
CA MET A 32 7.32 -31.91 2.45
C MET A 32 8.79 -32.31 2.47
N ASP A 33 9.24 -33.05 3.50
CA ASP A 33 10.65 -33.42 3.69
C ASP A 33 11.29 -34.04 2.44
N LYS A 34 10.55 -34.91 1.75
CA LYS A 34 11.01 -35.56 0.52
C LYS A 34 11.31 -34.62 -0.63
N LEU A 35 10.75 -33.40 -0.60
CA LEU A 35 10.90 -32.38 -1.65
C LEU A 35 11.98 -31.35 -1.32
N THR A 36 12.55 -31.35 -0.13
CA THR A 36 13.55 -30.35 0.30
C THR A 36 14.78 -30.34 -0.61
N GLY A 37 15.28 -31.50 -1.00
CA GLY A 37 16.42 -31.62 -1.94
C GLY A 37 16.08 -31.06 -3.33
N PHE A 38 14.87 -31.33 -3.83
CA PHE A 38 14.39 -30.78 -5.11
C PHE A 38 14.24 -29.25 -5.04
N ILE A 39 13.59 -28.75 -4.00
CA ILE A 39 13.40 -27.31 -3.79
C ILE A 39 14.75 -26.58 -3.74
N ASN A 40 15.67 -27.09 -2.92
CA ASN A 40 17.02 -26.54 -2.81
C ASN A 40 17.78 -26.57 -4.17
N GLY A 41 17.67 -27.67 -4.90
CA GLY A 41 18.30 -27.82 -6.23
C GLY A 41 17.76 -26.81 -7.24
N VAL A 42 16.45 -26.62 -7.30
CA VAL A 42 15.80 -25.63 -8.18
C VAL A 42 16.22 -24.22 -7.81
N LEU A 43 16.15 -23.83 -6.55
CA LEU A 43 16.49 -22.48 -6.09
C LEU A 43 17.99 -22.17 -6.30
N ARG A 44 18.89 -23.14 -6.05
CA ARG A 44 20.32 -22.95 -6.38
C ARG A 44 20.57 -22.84 -7.88
N ASN A 45 19.77 -23.49 -8.70
CA ASN A 45 19.87 -23.32 -10.16
C ASN A 45 19.41 -21.92 -10.58
N LEU A 46 18.32 -21.42 -10.01
CA LEU A 46 17.85 -20.03 -10.21
C LEU A 46 18.93 -19.02 -9.81
N GLN A 47 19.53 -19.18 -8.64
CA GLN A 47 20.60 -18.31 -8.16
C GLN A 47 21.79 -18.27 -9.14
N ARG A 48 22.22 -19.40 -9.67
CA ARG A 48 23.32 -19.46 -10.66
C ARG A 48 22.99 -18.79 -12.00
N ARG A 49 21.70 -18.72 -12.35
CA ARG A 49 21.20 -18.14 -13.60
C ARG A 49 20.54 -16.78 -13.40
N GLU A 50 20.74 -16.16 -12.25
CA GLU A 50 20.08 -14.90 -11.88
C GLU A 50 20.20 -13.83 -12.98
N ALA A 51 21.41 -13.53 -13.42
CA ALA A 51 21.65 -12.50 -14.44
C ALA A 51 20.88 -12.76 -15.75
N GLU A 52 20.84 -14.03 -16.20
CA GLU A 52 20.10 -14.43 -17.40
C GLU A 52 18.58 -14.28 -17.20
N LEU A 53 18.08 -14.76 -16.04
CA LEU A 53 16.66 -14.74 -15.74
C LEU A 53 16.13 -13.34 -15.47
N VAL A 54 16.89 -12.49 -14.79
CA VAL A 54 16.54 -11.08 -14.57
C VAL A 54 16.52 -10.33 -15.90
N HIS A 55 17.47 -10.62 -16.82
CA HIS A 55 17.44 -10.05 -18.15
C HIS A 55 16.21 -10.52 -18.94
N ALA A 56 15.89 -11.81 -18.92
CA ALA A 56 14.70 -12.35 -19.57
C ALA A 56 13.40 -11.77 -18.98
N ALA A 57 13.34 -11.62 -17.65
CA ALA A 57 12.19 -11.01 -16.98
C ALA A 57 11.99 -9.54 -17.34
N LYS A 58 13.08 -8.78 -17.55
CA LYS A 58 13.00 -7.38 -18.04
C LYS A 58 12.45 -7.27 -19.45
N LEU A 59 12.61 -8.32 -20.27
CA LEU A 59 12.03 -8.41 -21.61
C LEU A 59 10.55 -8.82 -21.58
N MET A 60 10.09 -9.43 -20.49
CA MET A 60 8.67 -9.72 -20.25
C MET A 60 8.00 -8.46 -19.69
N THR A 61 7.50 -7.62 -20.57
CA THR A 61 7.00 -6.28 -20.29
C THR A 61 5.80 -6.23 -19.33
N HIS A 62 5.13 -7.37 -19.02
CA HIS A 62 3.84 -7.31 -18.33
C HIS A 62 3.68 -8.41 -17.28
N ALA A 63 3.73 -8.04 -16.00
CA ALA A 63 3.31 -8.88 -14.88
C ALA A 63 1.78 -8.87 -14.66
N HIS A 64 1.01 -8.41 -15.65
CA HIS A 64 -0.44 -8.28 -15.59
C HIS A 64 -1.15 -9.45 -16.27
N PRO A 65 -2.33 -9.86 -15.78
CA PRO A 65 -3.14 -10.90 -16.43
C PRO A 65 -3.51 -10.51 -17.87
N ALA A 66 -3.52 -11.49 -18.77
CA ALA A 66 -3.80 -11.25 -20.19
C ALA A 66 -5.16 -10.58 -20.47
N TRP A 67 -6.17 -10.82 -19.62
CA TRP A 67 -7.47 -10.16 -19.77
C TRP A 67 -7.36 -8.65 -19.50
N LEU A 68 -6.58 -8.24 -18.51
CA LEU A 68 -6.37 -6.83 -18.18
C LEU A 68 -5.59 -6.12 -19.29
N LEU A 69 -4.54 -6.76 -19.81
CA LEU A 69 -3.75 -6.22 -20.92
C LEU A 69 -4.64 -5.98 -22.16
N ARG A 70 -5.51 -6.95 -22.51
CA ARG A 70 -6.45 -6.77 -23.64
C ARG A 70 -7.47 -5.65 -23.38
N ALA A 71 -7.94 -5.50 -22.15
CA ALA A 71 -8.85 -4.41 -21.82
C ALA A 71 -8.16 -3.05 -21.93
N LEU A 72 -6.93 -2.92 -21.40
CA LEU A 72 -6.14 -1.68 -21.51
C LEU A 72 -5.79 -1.35 -22.96
N GLU A 73 -5.39 -2.34 -23.76
CA GLU A 73 -5.10 -2.14 -25.18
C GLU A 73 -6.32 -1.65 -25.95
N LYS A 74 -7.49 -2.19 -25.64
CA LYS A 74 -8.76 -1.77 -26.27
C LYS A 74 -9.20 -0.37 -25.87
N ASP A 75 -9.18 -0.07 -24.56
CA ASP A 75 -9.83 1.13 -24.03
C ASP A 75 -8.85 2.31 -23.87
N TRP A 76 -7.54 2.01 -23.70
CA TRP A 76 -6.49 3.00 -23.46
C TRP A 76 -5.18 2.70 -24.22
N PRO A 77 -5.24 2.47 -25.56
CA PRO A 77 -4.08 2.00 -26.33
C PRO A 77 -2.86 2.92 -26.25
N ALA A 78 -3.07 4.23 -26.25
CA ALA A 78 -1.97 5.21 -26.19
C ALA A 78 -1.34 5.35 -24.78
N GLN A 79 -2.05 4.95 -23.73
CA GLN A 79 -1.63 5.07 -22.34
C GLN A 79 -1.27 3.71 -21.71
N MET A 80 -1.46 2.60 -22.41
CA MET A 80 -1.30 1.24 -21.88
C MET A 80 0.04 1.07 -21.15
N ASP A 81 1.15 1.41 -21.78
CA ASP A 81 2.49 1.23 -21.19
C ASP A 81 2.69 2.09 -19.93
N SER A 82 2.18 3.33 -19.93
CA SER A 82 2.26 4.21 -18.76
C SER A 82 1.38 3.72 -17.60
N ILE A 83 0.20 3.18 -17.88
CA ILE A 83 -0.69 2.59 -16.87
C ILE A 83 -0.01 1.35 -16.25
N ILE A 84 0.56 0.48 -17.07
CA ILE A 84 1.27 -0.72 -16.60
C ILE A 84 2.49 -0.34 -15.74
N ALA A 85 3.26 0.65 -16.16
CA ALA A 85 4.40 1.14 -15.40
C ALA A 85 3.97 1.74 -14.06
N ALA A 86 2.88 2.53 -14.04
CA ALA A 86 2.32 3.09 -12.82
C ALA A 86 1.81 2.00 -11.85
N ASN A 87 1.13 0.98 -12.36
CA ASN A 87 0.65 -0.15 -11.55
C ASN A 87 1.78 -0.96 -10.91
N ASN A 88 2.96 -0.99 -11.53
CA ASN A 88 4.13 -1.68 -11.00
C ASN A 88 5.00 -0.78 -10.09
N SER A 89 4.65 0.49 -9.97
CA SER A 89 5.35 1.42 -9.08
C SER A 89 4.84 1.31 -7.65
N PRO A 90 5.70 1.49 -6.62
CA PRO A 90 5.25 1.60 -5.25
C PRO A 90 4.24 2.72 -5.08
N ALA A 91 3.08 2.43 -4.48
CA ALA A 91 2.10 3.46 -4.15
C ALA A 91 2.66 4.41 -3.09
N SER A 92 2.45 5.72 -3.26
CA SER A 92 2.79 6.69 -2.23
C SER A 92 1.81 6.57 -1.07
N THR A 93 2.34 6.60 0.17
CA THR A 93 1.49 6.61 1.36
C THR A 93 0.92 8.00 1.57
N THR A 94 -0.40 8.08 1.70
CA THR A 94 -1.11 9.32 2.01
C THR A 94 -1.69 9.24 3.42
N LEU A 95 -1.52 10.33 4.16
CA LEU A 95 -1.95 10.49 5.54
C LEU A 95 -3.03 11.54 5.62
N ARG A 96 -3.95 11.38 6.56
CA ARG A 96 -4.93 12.40 6.96
C ARG A 96 -4.60 12.88 8.36
N VAL A 97 -4.53 14.19 8.52
CA VAL A 97 -4.36 14.85 9.81
C VAL A 97 -5.70 14.92 10.53
N HIS A 98 -5.73 14.62 11.83
CA HIS A 98 -6.89 14.79 12.68
C HIS A 98 -7.09 16.29 13.01
N ARG A 99 -7.92 16.98 12.23
CA ARG A 99 -8.10 18.44 12.29
C ARG A 99 -8.59 18.97 13.65
N GLY A 100 -9.23 18.14 14.44
CA GLY A 100 -9.66 18.50 15.81
C GLY A 100 -8.52 18.53 16.83
N ARG A 101 -7.31 18.04 16.45
CA ARG A 101 -6.15 18.00 17.34
C ARG A 101 -5.03 18.93 16.89
N GLN A 102 -4.82 19.08 15.60
CA GLN A 102 -3.81 19.94 15.02
C GLN A 102 -4.18 20.38 13.60
N SER A 103 -3.56 21.46 13.12
CA SER A 103 -3.68 21.86 11.72
C SER A 103 -2.78 21.00 10.82
N ARG A 104 -3.12 20.92 9.53
CA ARG A 104 -2.28 20.25 8.54
C ARG A 104 -0.87 20.85 8.47
N GLU A 105 -0.79 22.18 8.57
CA GLU A 105 0.47 22.92 8.50
C GLU A 105 1.37 22.61 9.70
N ALA A 106 0.79 22.49 10.91
CA ALA A 106 1.53 22.10 12.09
C ALA A 106 2.03 20.64 12.00
N ALA A 107 1.15 19.72 11.56
CA ALA A 107 1.53 18.33 11.33
C ALA A 107 2.66 18.21 10.29
N LEU A 108 2.54 18.95 9.18
CA LEU A 108 3.55 18.97 8.12
C LEU A 108 4.90 19.45 8.66
N ALA A 109 4.91 20.55 9.43
CA ALA A 109 6.14 21.10 10.00
C ALA A 109 6.82 20.08 10.94
N HIS A 110 6.07 19.46 11.86
CA HIS A 110 6.62 18.44 12.77
C HIS A 110 7.21 17.24 12.03
N LEU A 111 6.51 16.73 11.01
CA LEU A 111 7.02 15.58 10.24
C LEU A 111 8.29 15.93 9.45
N ILE A 112 8.40 17.17 8.95
CA ILE A 112 9.62 17.66 8.28
C ILE A 112 10.76 17.81 9.29
N GLU A 113 10.51 18.34 10.50
CA GLU A 113 11.49 18.43 11.57
C GLU A 113 12.01 17.05 12.00
N ASP A 114 11.14 16.04 11.98
CA ASP A 114 11.50 14.64 12.22
C ASP A 114 12.25 13.99 11.03
N GLY A 115 12.54 14.74 9.96
CA GLY A 115 13.30 14.28 8.80
C GLY A 115 12.49 13.42 7.82
N LEU A 116 11.15 13.45 7.88
CA LEU A 116 10.30 12.64 7.01
C LEU A 116 10.08 13.33 5.64
N PRO A 117 10.12 12.57 4.54
CA PRO A 117 9.91 13.08 3.18
C PRO A 117 8.40 13.26 2.91
N VAL A 118 7.83 14.38 3.35
CA VAL A 118 6.38 14.62 3.32
C VAL A 118 6.05 15.96 2.67
N VAL A 119 4.93 16.00 1.95
CA VAL A 119 4.36 17.20 1.34
C VAL A 119 2.85 17.25 1.58
N ALA A 120 2.26 18.44 1.52
CA ALA A 120 0.80 18.59 1.51
C ALA A 120 0.21 17.99 0.23
N THR A 121 -0.99 17.40 0.33
CA THR A 121 -1.75 16.95 -0.84
C THR A 121 -2.43 18.14 -1.54
N ALA A 122 -2.80 17.96 -2.81
CA ALA A 122 -3.31 19.02 -3.65
C ALA A 122 -4.79 19.37 -3.38
N PHE A 123 -5.60 18.39 -3.00
CA PHE A 123 -7.07 18.53 -2.96
C PHE A 123 -7.63 18.41 -1.54
N SER A 124 -7.09 17.52 -0.71
CA SER A 124 -7.56 17.39 0.67
C SER A 124 -6.99 18.48 1.58
N PRO A 125 -7.82 19.19 2.34
CA PRO A 125 -7.34 20.18 3.31
C PRO A 125 -6.59 19.56 4.49
N ASP A 126 -6.78 18.25 4.75
CA ASP A 126 -6.17 17.51 5.85
C ASP A 126 -5.11 16.51 5.37
N GLY A 127 -4.84 16.47 4.06
CA GLY A 127 -4.01 15.46 3.45
C GLY A 127 -2.52 15.79 3.43
N LEU A 128 -1.69 14.78 3.77
CA LEU A 128 -0.25 14.79 3.61
C LEU A 128 0.17 13.55 2.82
N ARG A 129 1.21 13.65 1.99
CA ARG A 129 1.70 12.55 1.16
C ARG A 129 3.19 12.35 1.39
N LEU A 130 3.59 11.14 1.69
CA LEU A 130 4.99 10.76 1.72
C LEU A 130 5.55 10.69 0.30
N THR A 131 6.68 11.34 0.04
CA THR A 131 7.33 11.35 -1.28
C THR A 131 8.23 10.15 -1.50
N GLU A 132 8.58 9.45 -0.41
CA GLU A 132 9.37 8.22 -0.41
C GLU A 132 8.72 7.18 0.50
N PRO A 133 8.98 5.88 0.30
CA PRO A 133 8.49 4.83 1.19
C PRO A 133 9.05 4.97 2.60
N VAL A 134 8.17 5.04 3.60
CA VAL A 134 8.51 5.05 5.03
C VAL A 134 7.75 3.91 5.70
N PRO A 135 8.37 3.15 6.62
CA PRO A 135 7.65 2.13 7.37
C PRO A 135 6.51 2.75 8.19
N ILE A 136 5.27 2.30 7.95
CA ILE A 136 4.07 2.90 8.56
C ILE A 136 4.16 2.92 10.10
N HIS A 137 4.68 1.84 10.70
CA HIS A 137 4.80 1.74 12.16
C HIS A 137 5.80 2.75 12.78
N SER A 138 6.68 3.35 11.98
CA SER A 138 7.62 4.38 12.45
C SER A 138 7.09 5.80 12.31
N LEU A 139 5.91 6.00 11.73
CA LEU A 139 5.33 7.32 11.56
C LEU A 139 4.78 7.86 12.90
N PRO A 140 5.29 9.01 13.38
CA PRO A 140 4.77 9.65 14.59
C PRO A 140 3.32 10.08 14.36
N GLY A 141 2.52 10.03 15.42
CA GLY A 141 1.11 10.46 15.36
C GLY A 141 0.11 9.40 14.91
N LEU A 142 0.54 8.25 14.34
CA LEU A 142 -0.40 7.16 14.00
C LEU A 142 -0.94 6.47 15.26
N ALA A 143 -0.06 6.10 16.19
CA ALA A 143 -0.46 5.41 17.41
C ALA A 143 -1.33 6.29 18.33
N SER A 144 -1.12 7.61 18.35
CA SER A 144 -1.93 8.57 19.09
C SER A 144 -3.25 8.92 18.38
N GLY A 145 -3.39 8.59 17.10
CA GLY A 145 -4.54 8.95 16.27
C GLY A 145 -4.53 10.42 15.80
N ASP A 146 -3.38 11.09 15.85
CA ASP A 146 -3.20 12.43 15.28
C ASP A 146 -3.11 12.39 13.76
N LEU A 147 -2.67 11.25 13.25
CA LEU A 147 -2.62 10.91 11.82
C LEU A 147 -3.36 9.59 11.55
N SER A 148 -3.91 9.46 10.37
CA SER A 148 -4.49 8.21 9.84
C SER A 148 -3.97 7.95 8.43
N VAL A 149 -3.76 6.70 8.05
CA VAL A 149 -3.47 6.35 6.66
C VAL A 149 -4.78 6.34 5.88
N GLN A 150 -4.89 7.23 4.91
CA GLN A 150 -6.06 7.31 4.04
C GLN A 150 -5.70 7.97 2.71
N ASP A 151 -6.12 7.37 1.60
CA ASP A 151 -5.96 7.93 0.26
C ASP A 151 -6.63 9.31 0.14
N GLU A 152 -6.02 10.23 -0.63
CA GLU A 152 -6.53 11.60 -0.75
C GLU A 152 -7.96 11.65 -1.31
N ALA A 153 -8.28 10.84 -2.32
CA ALA A 153 -9.62 10.80 -2.88
C ALA A 153 -10.66 10.30 -1.86
N ALA A 154 -10.27 9.35 -0.99
CA ALA A 154 -11.13 8.89 0.09
C ALA A 154 -11.37 9.96 1.17
N GLN A 155 -10.40 10.86 1.39
CA GLN A 155 -10.56 12.01 2.30
C GLN A 155 -11.59 13.01 1.76
N LEU A 156 -11.67 13.19 0.45
CA LEU A 156 -12.62 14.13 -0.18
C LEU A 156 -14.08 13.72 0.04
N ALA A 157 -14.37 12.45 0.30
CA ALA A 157 -15.75 12.00 0.54
C ALA A 157 -16.41 12.75 1.71
N ALA A 158 -15.71 12.90 2.83
CA ALA A 158 -16.22 13.66 3.98
C ALA A 158 -16.31 15.16 3.69
N CYS A 159 -15.36 15.71 2.92
CA CYS A 159 -15.39 17.10 2.49
C CYS A 159 -16.60 17.41 1.59
N PHE A 160 -16.93 16.52 0.65
CA PHE A 160 -18.09 16.69 -0.24
C PHE A 160 -19.41 16.48 0.49
N LEU A 161 -19.46 15.59 1.47
CA LEU A 161 -20.65 15.42 2.31
C LEU A 161 -20.91 16.67 3.15
N ALA A 162 -19.84 17.35 3.61
CA ALA A 162 -19.90 18.58 4.40
C ALA A 162 -20.87 18.48 5.60
N PRO A 163 -20.66 17.53 6.54
CA PRO A 163 -21.62 17.19 7.59
C PRO A 163 -21.90 18.41 8.47
N ALA A 164 -23.21 18.65 8.79
CA ALA A 164 -23.65 19.73 9.66
C ALA A 164 -24.02 19.19 11.06
N ALA A 165 -23.97 20.09 12.06
CA ALA A 165 -24.37 19.76 13.42
C ALA A 165 -25.82 19.28 13.47
N GLY A 166 -26.10 18.23 14.26
CA GLY A 166 -27.43 17.66 14.42
C GLY A 166 -27.88 16.73 13.29
N GLU A 167 -27.10 16.55 12.25
CA GLU A 167 -27.43 15.61 11.17
C GLU A 167 -27.31 14.15 11.61
N ARG A 168 -28.03 13.29 10.88
CA ARG A 168 -27.97 11.84 10.99
C ARG A 168 -27.34 11.29 9.72
N ILE A 169 -26.22 10.61 9.86
CA ILE A 169 -25.44 10.10 8.73
C ILE A 169 -25.40 8.57 8.76
N LEU A 170 -25.46 7.96 7.58
CA LEU A 170 -25.24 6.55 7.35
C LEU A 170 -23.98 6.38 6.51
N ASP A 171 -22.99 5.63 7.02
CA ASP A 171 -21.88 5.09 6.26
C ASP A 171 -22.20 3.61 5.95
N ALA A 172 -22.65 3.32 4.74
CA ALA A 172 -23.11 2.01 4.31
C ALA A 172 -22.00 1.09 3.77
N CYS A 173 -20.73 1.54 3.79
CA CYS A 173 -19.55 0.76 3.45
C CYS A 173 -18.39 1.25 4.34
N ALA A 174 -18.51 0.98 5.63
CA ALA A 174 -17.74 1.66 6.65
C ALA A 174 -16.32 1.10 6.83
N ALA A 175 -16.11 -0.21 6.66
CA ALA A 175 -14.80 -0.81 6.95
C ALA A 175 -13.69 -0.25 6.05
N PRO A 176 -12.51 -0.03 6.58
CA PRO A 176 -12.04 -0.17 7.97
C PRO A 176 -12.33 1.06 8.88
N GLY A 177 -13.29 1.91 8.53
CA GLY A 177 -13.70 3.04 9.36
C GLY A 177 -13.07 4.39 9.05
N GLY A 178 -12.21 4.49 8.05
CA GLY A 178 -11.47 5.71 7.74
C GLY A 178 -12.35 6.90 7.37
N LYS A 179 -13.44 6.69 6.59
CA LYS A 179 -14.40 7.75 6.25
C LYS A 179 -15.33 8.07 7.43
N THR A 180 -15.77 7.04 8.13
CA THR A 180 -16.57 7.17 9.37
C THR A 180 -15.86 8.05 10.40
N ALA A 181 -14.60 7.74 10.69
CA ALA A 181 -13.77 8.53 11.61
C ALA A 181 -13.61 9.97 11.13
N HIS A 182 -13.34 10.17 9.84
CA HIS A 182 -13.18 11.51 9.27
C HIS A 182 -14.45 12.38 9.42
N LEU A 183 -15.62 11.78 9.22
CA LEU A 183 -16.90 12.48 9.44
C LEU A 183 -17.07 12.96 10.88
N LEU A 184 -16.73 12.11 11.87
CA LEU A 184 -16.77 12.46 13.29
C LEU A 184 -15.72 13.51 13.66
N GLU A 185 -14.54 13.47 13.05
CA GLU A 185 -13.49 14.47 13.23
C GLU A 185 -13.90 15.84 12.67
N MET A 186 -14.60 15.83 11.52
CA MET A 186 -15.11 17.06 10.89
C MET A 186 -16.29 17.67 11.64
N GLN A 187 -17.20 16.82 12.14
CA GLN A 187 -18.41 17.29 12.81
C GLN A 187 -18.72 16.42 14.05
N PRO A 188 -18.14 16.76 15.21
CA PRO A 188 -18.38 16.01 16.45
C PRO A 188 -19.79 16.20 17.03
N ALA A 189 -20.55 17.20 16.56
CA ALA A 189 -21.92 17.48 17.02
C ALA A 189 -22.99 16.84 16.10
N LEU A 190 -22.69 15.75 15.42
CA LEU A 190 -23.69 14.95 14.71
C LEU A 190 -24.73 14.40 15.70
N HIS A 191 -26.01 14.35 15.30
CA HIS A 191 -27.02 13.67 16.09
C HIS A 191 -26.74 12.16 16.18
N SER A 192 -26.38 11.54 15.07
CA SER A 192 -25.95 10.14 15.03
C SER A 192 -25.16 9.86 13.75
N LEU A 193 -24.23 8.92 13.86
CA LEU A 193 -23.57 8.31 12.71
C LEU A 193 -23.69 6.80 12.86
N VAL A 194 -24.32 6.15 11.87
CA VAL A 194 -24.47 4.70 11.81
C VAL A 194 -23.49 4.17 10.76
N ALA A 195 -22.65 3.25 11.16
CA ALA A 195 -21.67 2.60 10.28
C ALA A 195 -22.09 1.15 10.05
N LEU A 196 -22.29 0.77 8.80
CA LEU A 196 -22.61 -0.59 8.35
C LEU A 196 -21.53 -1.10 7.43
N ASP A 197 -21.19 -2.35 7.56
CA ASP A 197 -20.32 -3.08 6.64
C ASP A 197 -20.73 -4.55 6.55
N ASN A 198 -20.18 -5.27 5.56
CA ASN A 198 -20.56 -6.65 5.24
C ASN A 198 -19.48 -7.63 5.71
#